data_a8346aeb8c06837971d51b047cd32f77
#
_entry.id   a8346aeb8c06837971d51b047cd32f77
#
_cell.length_a   1.000
_cell.length_b   1.000
_cell.length_c   1.000
_cell.angle_alpha   90.00
_cell.angle_beta   90.00
_cell.angle_gamma   90.00
#
_symmetry.space_group_name_H-M   'P 1'
#
loop_
_entity.id
_entity.type
_entity.pdbx_description
1 polymer ?
#
loop_
_entity_poly.entity_id
_entity_poly.type
_entity_poly.pdbx_seq_one_letter_code
_entity_poly.pdbx_strand_id
1 'polypeptide(L)'
;VSVLTSSILAIAAAATIVWSWTGSRPAYDDTVRLLGVAAAAVIGYAVTTFTVTVGVLVGGAGAGFFGGHMIATICWIMIAAGLLYYAARLPKAQRSLPIGGGLALVAAAMAKLFLFDLGTLDGIFRVAVFIVVGLALLGMGAGYARLLSQQDKNGDQLTEPQV
;
A
#
# COMPACT_ATOMS: atom_id res chain seq x y z
N VAL A 1 -21.31 -1.08 15.40
CA VAL A 1 -21.23 -2.45 14.85
C VAL A 1 -20.25 -2.48 13.67
N SER A 2 -20.31 -1.50 12.76
CA SER A 2 -19.47 -1.48 11.54
C SER A 2 -17.96 -1.36 11.80
N VAL A 3 -17.52 -0.62 12.83
CA VAL A 3 -16.09 -0.46 13.16
C VAL A 3 -15.50 -1.76 13.70
N LEU A 4 -16.19 -2.44 14.58
CA LEU A 4 -15.75 -3.71 15.14
C LEU A 4 -15.67 -4.81 14.07
N THR A 5 -16.67 -4.92 13.22
CA THR A 5 -16.67 -5.90 12.11
C THR A 5 -15.57 -5.62 11.10
N SER A 6 -15.32 -4.35 10.74
CA SER A 6 -14.23 -3.97 9.83
C SER A 6 -12.86 -4.26 10.44
N SER A 7 -12.68 -4.00 11.74
CA SER A 7 -11.42 -4.30 12.44
C SER A 7 -11.16 -5.80 12.52
N ILE A 8 -12.18 -6.61 12.82
CA ILE A 8 -12.06 -8.08 12.84
C ILE A 8 -11.71 -8.63 11.46
N LEU A 9 -12.39 -8.14 10.43
CA LEU A 9 -12.10 -8.52 9.03
C LEU A 9 -10.67 -8.15 8.61
N ALA A 10 -10.19 -6.96 8.98
CA ALA A 10 -8.82 -6.53 8.70
C ALA A 10 -7.78 -7.40 9.41
N ILE A 11 -8.00 -7.70 10.68
CA ILE A 11 -7.11 -8.56 11.47
C ILE A 11 -7.11 -9.99 10.89
N ALA A 12 -8.27 -10.54 10.55
CA ALA A 12 -8.38 -11.88 9.96
C ALA A 12 -7.67 -11.94 8.59
N ALA A 13 -7.85 -10.93 7.73
CA ALA A 13 -7.18 -10.85 6.45
C ALA A 13 -5.66 -10.70 6.59
N ALA A 14 -5.19 -9.85 7.51
CA ALA A 14 -3.78 -9.70 7.82
C ALA A 14 -3.17 -11.01 8.36
N ALA A 15 -3.86 -11.69 9.27
CA ALA A 15 -3.44 -12.99 9.79
C ALA A 15 -3.35 -14.06 8.69
N THR A 16 -4.31 -14.08 7.75
CA THR A 16 -4.31 -14.99 6.60
C THR A 16 -3.13 -14.72 5.67
N ILE A 17 -2.81 -13.45 5.42
CA ILE A 17 -1.64 -13.07 4.61
C ILE A 17 -0.35 -13.52 5.31
N VAL A 18 -0.19 -13.19 6.59
CA VAL A 18 1.01 -13.58 7.36
C VAL A 18 1.14 -15.11 7.39
N TRP A 19 0.05 -15.83 7.62
CA TRP A 19 0.06 -17.30 7.63
C TRP A 19 0.41 -17.91 6.26
N SER A 20 -0.11 -17.36 5.17
CA SER A 20 0.25 -17.79 3.81
C SER A 20 1.72 -17.52 3.48
N TRP A 21 2.32 -16.48 4.05
CA TRP A 21 3.74 -16.16 3.86
C TRP A 21 4.67 -17.04 4.68
N THR A 22 4.25 -17.44 5.89
CA THR A 22 5.07 -18.27 6.80
C THR A 22 4.94 -19.76 6.55
N GLY A 23 3.83 -20.22 5.97
CA GLY A 23 3.48 -21.65 5.84
C GLY A 23 3.73 -22.29 4.48
N SER A 24 3.95 -21.54 3.42
CA SER A 24 4.00 -22.08 2.05
C SER A 24 5.38 -22.07 1.43
N ARG A 25 5.88 -23.25 1.12
CA ARG A 25 6.91 -23.48 0.11
C ARG A 25 6.29 -23.35 -1.29
N PRO A 26 7.06 -22.94 -2.31
CA PRO A 26 6.52 -22.33 -3.51
C PRO A 26 6.06 -23.35 -4.54
N ALA A 27 4.82 -23.73 -4.49
CA ALA A 27 4.07 -23.89 -5.72
C ALA A 27 3.12 -22.69 -5.75
N TYR A 28 3.49 -21.65 -6.47
CA TYR A 28 2.62 -20.49 -6.71
C TYR A 28 1.46 -20.98 -7.57
N ASP A 29 0.52 -21.62 -6.92
CA ASP A 29 -0.77 -21.95 -7.48
C ASP A 29 -1.55 -20.63 -7.66
N ASP A 30 -2.22 -20.44 -8.77
CA ASP A 30 -3.04 -19.26 -9.05
C ASP A 30 -4.05 -19.00 -7.92
N THR A 31 -4.44 -20.03 -7.19
CA THR A 31 -5.28 -19.97 -5.99
C THR A 31 -4.64 -19.14 -4.87
N VAL A 32 -3.36 -19.27 -4.61
CA VAL A 32 -2.65 -18.50 -3.56
C VAL A 32 -2.54 -17.04 -3.97
N ARG A 33 -2.33 -16.76 -5.24
CA ARG A 33 -2.32 -15.39 -5.79
C ARG A 33 -3.69 -14.74 -5.66
N LEU A 34 -4.76 -15.48 -5.99
CA LEU A 34 -6.13 -15.00 -5.89
C LEU A 34 -6.51 -14.69 -4.43
N LEU A 35 -6.16 -15.58 -3.49
CA LEU A 35 -6.36 -15.38 -2.07
C LEU A 35 -5.59 -14.16 -1.54
N GLY A 36 -4.36 -13.94 -2.00
CA GLY A 36 -3.56 -12.76 -1.66
C GLY A 36 -4.21 -11.45 -2.13
N VAL A 37 -4.72 -11.43 -3.36
CA VAL A 37 -5.44 -10.28 -3.92
C VAL A 37 -6.75 -10.03 -3.16
N ALA A 38 -7.52 -11.07 -2.88
CA ALA A 38 -8.76 -10.97 -2.12
C ALA A 38 -8.51 -10.43 -0.69
N ALA A 39 -7.48 -10.94 -0.01
CA ALA A 39 -7.10 -10.47 1.31
C ALA A 39 -6.63 -8.99 1.28
N ALA A 40 -5.87 -8.59 0.28
CA ALA A 40 -5.47 -7.18 0.10
C ALA A 40 -6.68 -6.26 -0.14
N ALA A 41 -7.67 -6.70 -0.93
CA ALA A 41 -8.90 -5.97 -1.16
C ALA A 41 -9.71 -5.80 0.14
N VAL A 42 -9.81 -6.86 0.96
CA VAL A 42 -10.49 -6.81 2.27
C VAL A 42 -9.79 -5.83 3.23
N ILE A 43 -8.46 -5.84 3.27
CA ILE A 43 -7.69 -4.89 4.10
C ILE A 43 -7.93 -3.46 3.61
N GLY A 44 -7.85 -3.21 2.31
CA GLY A 44 -8.12 -1.89 1.74
C GLY A 44 -9.52 -1.38 2.08
N TYR A 45 -10.53 -2.25 1.94
CA TYR A 45 -11.90 -1.95 2.33
C TYR A 45 -12.02 -1.65 3.83
N ALA A 46 -11.43 -2.46 4.68
CA ALA A 46 -11.47 -2.29 6.12
C ALA A 46 -10.78 -0.99 6.58
N VAL A 47 -9.62 -0.67 6.04
CA VAL A 47 -8.91 0.60 6.29
C VAL A 47 -9.79 1.78 5.89
N THR A 48 -10.40 1.72 4.71
CA THR A 48 -11.27 2.80 4.22
C THR A 48 -12.50 2.97 5.12
N THR A 49 -13.20 1.87 5.45
CA THR A 49 -14.39 1.92 6.31
C THR A 49 -14.04 2.44 7.69
N PHE A 50 -12.93 2.01 8.27
CA PHE A 50 -12.47 2.46 9.58
C PHE A 50 -12.18 3.95 9.58
N THR A 51 -11.36 4.44 8.66
CA THR A 51 -10.96 5.86 8.60
C THR A 51 -12.14 6.78 8.33
N VAL A 52 -13.06 6.37 7.45
CA VAL A 52 -14.26 7.15 7.15
C VAL A 52 -15.21 7.16 8.36
N THR A 53 -15.42 6.03 9.03
CA THR A 53 -16.29 5.96 10.22
C THR A 53 -15.73 6.83 11.35
N VAL A 54 -14.43 6.75 11.63
CA VAL A 54 -13.77 7.60 12.63
C VAL A 54 -13.86 9.08 12.21
N GLY A 55 -13.62 9.39 10.95
CA GLY A 55 -13.74 10.73 10.41
C GLY A 55 -15.14 11.33 10.64
N VAL A 56 -16.19 10.57 10.32
CA VAL A 56 -17.58 10.98 10.53
C VAL A 56 -17.91 11.15 12.02
N LEU A 57 -17.41 10.28 12.88
CA LEU A 57 -17.63 10.38 14.35
C LEU A 57 -16.98 11.62 14.94
N VAL A 58 -15.82 12.04 14.44
CA VAL A 58 -15.07 13.19 14.96
C VAL A 58 -15.48 14.51 14.29
N GLY A 59 -15.65 14.50 12.97
CA GLY A 59 -15.86 15.70 12.16
C GLY A 59 -17.25 15.86 11.55
N GLY A 60 -18.18 14.95 11.88
CA GLY A 60 -19.55 14.95 11.34
C GLY A 60 -19.67 14.40 9.92
N ALA A 61 -20.91 14.33 9.43
CA ALA A 61 -21.24 13.69 8.14
C ALA A 61 -20.69 14.43 6.90
N GLY A 62 -20.31 15.70 7.02
CA GLY A 62 -19.72 16.49 5.94
C GLY A 62 -18.19 16.41 5.94
N ALA A 63 -17.54 17.32 6.65
CA ALA A 63 -16.07 17.41 6.69
C ALA A 63 -15.40 16.12 7.18
N GLY A 64 -16.01 15.42 8.13
CA GLY A 64 -15.49 14.14 8.64
C GLY A 64 -15.52 13.02 7.61
N PHE A 65 -16.54 12.97 6.76
CA PHE A 65 -16.61 12.02 5.64
C PHE A 65 -15.49 12.24 4.63
N PHE A 66 -15.32 13.48 4.17
CA PHE A 66 -14.26 13.83 3.21
C PHE A 66 -12.86 13.64 3.80
N GLY A 67 -12.64 14.05 5.06
CA GLY A 67 -11.40 13.83 5.78
C GLY A 67 -11.07 12.35 5.95
N GLY A 68 -12.07 11.53 6.26
CA GLY A 68 -11.92 10.08 6.37
C GLY A 68 -11.47 9.40 5.07
N HIS A 69 -12.06 9.80 3.94
CA HIS A 69 -11.64 9.32 2.61
C HIS A 69 -10.23 9.77 2.23
N MET A 70 -9.87 11.01 2.55
CA MET A 70 -8.50 11.52 2.34
C MET A 70 -7.49 10.70 3.14
N ILE A 71 -7.75 10.48 4.43
CA ILE A 71 -6.88 9.67 5.29
C ILE A 71 -6.77 8.24 4.77
N ALA A 72 -7.87 7.63 4.31
CA ALA A 72 -7.85 6.30 3.71
C ALA A 72 -6.88 6.20 2.54
N THR A 73 -6.93 7.17 1.61
CA THR A 73 -6.05 7.21 0.44
C THR A 73 -4.58 7.36 0.86
N ILE A 74 -4.30 8.20 1.84
CA ILE A 74 -2.95 8.36 2.41
C ILE A 74 -2.48 7.04 3.05
N CYS A 75 -3.33 6.36 3.82
CA CYS A 75 -2.99 5.06 4.40
C CYS A 75 -2.66 4.00 3.34
N TRP A 76 -3.40 3.94 2.25
CA TRP A 76 -3.11 3.02 1.15
C TRP A 76 -1.73 3.28 0.52
N ILE A 77 -1.39 4.54 0.30
CA ILE A 77 -0.07 4.92 -0.23
C ILE A 77 1.05 4.60 0.77
N MET A 78 0.82 4.81 2.07
CA MET A 78 1.80 4.47 3.10
C MET A 78 2.03 2.95 3.20
N ILE A 79 0.98 2.15 3.09
CA ILE A 79 1.10 0.68 3.04
C ILE A 79 1.87 0.24 1.79
N ALA A 80 1.58 0.84 0.63
CA ALA A 80 2.31 0.57 -0.61
C ALA A 80 3.80 0.92 -0.48
N ALA A 81 4.12 2.08 0.09
CA ALA A 81 5.49 2.51 0.37
C ALA A 81 6.22 1.54 1.31
N GLY A 82 5.54 1.09 2.36
CA GLY A 82 6.07 0.08 3.29
C GLY A 82 6.37 -1.25 2.60
N LEU A 83 5.49 -1.74 1.72
CA LEU A 83 5.71 -2.95 0.93
C LEU A 83 6.89 -2.82 -0.02
N LEU A 84 7.02 -1.70 -0.73
CA LEU A 84 8.14 -1.44 -1.63
C LEU A 84 9.46 -1.31 -0.87
N TYR A 85 9.45 -0.63 0.27
CA TYR A 85 10.61 -0.53 1.15
C TYR A 85 11.03 -1.91 1.69
N TYR A 86 10.07 -2.72 2.12
CA TYR A 86 10.32 -4.09 2.56
C TYR A 86 10.89 -4.95 1.41
N ALA A 87 10.33 -4.85 0.21
CA ALA A 87 10.83 -5.52 -0.97
C ALA A 87 12.30 -5.17 -1.26
N ALA A 88 12.69 -3.90 -1.08
CA ALA A 88 14.06 -3.45 -1.29
C ALA A 88 15.07 -4.08 -0.32
N ARG A 89 14.60 -4.54 0.86
CA ARG A 89 15.42 -5.22 1.87
C ARG A 89 15.55 -6.74 1.64
N LEU A 90 14.72 -7.32 0.78
CA LEU A 90 14.72 -8.75 0.51
C LEU A 90 15.78 -9.16 -0.53
N PRO A 91 16.24 -10.44 -0.53
CA PRO A 91 17.02 -11.03 -1.60
C PRO A 91 16.28 -10.99 -2.94
N LYS A 92 16.99 -10.89 -4.07
CA LYS A 92 16.41 -10.75 -5.42
C LYS A 92 15.32 -11.78 -5.74
N ALA A 93 15.50 -13.03 -5.31
CA ALA A 93 14.55 -14.13 -5.56
C ALA A 93 13.19 -13.96 -4.86
N GLN A 94 13.08 -13.13 -3.82
CA GLN A 94 11.87 -12.97 -3.00
C GLN A 94 11.19 -11.61 -3.21
N ARG A 95 11.75 -10.72 -4.04
CA ARG A 95 11.26 -9.33 -4.21
C ARG A 95 10.01 -9.21 -5.07
N SER A 96 9.80 -10.15 -6.00
CA SER A 96 8.77 -10.01 -7.04
C SER A 96 7.36 -9.85 -6.46
N LEU A 97 7.03 -10.60 -5.42
CA LEU A 97 5.71 -10.56 -4.80
C LEU A 97 5.42 -9.24 -4.06
N PRO A 98 6.28 -8.77 -3.13
CA PRO A 98 6.02 -7.49 -2.46
C PRO A 98 6.11 -6.29 -3.41
N ILE A 99 6.95 -6.33 -4.45
CA ILE A 99 6.97 -5.28 -5.49
C ILE A 99 5.64 -5.27 -6.24
N GLY A 100 5.18 -6.43 -6.71
CA GLY A 100 3.90 -6.56 -7.41
C GLY A 100 2.73 -6.08 -6.54
N GLY A 101 2.69 -6.48 -5.27
CA GLY A 101 1.68 -6.05 -4.31
C GLY A 101 1.73 -4.54 -4.03
N GLY A 102 2.92 -3.99 -3.83
CA GLY A 102 3.10 -2.55 -3.64
C GLY A 102 2.65 -1.72 -4.83
N LEU A 103 3.06 -2.12 -6.05
CA LEU A 103 2.65 -1.44 -7.29
C LEU A 103 1.14 -1.57 -7.54
N ALA A 104 0.55 -2.74 -7.30
CA ALA A 104 -0.89 -2.94 -7.42
C ALA A 104 -1.66 -2.04 -6.44
N LEU A 105 -1.17 -1.88 -5.21
CA LEU A 105 -1.78 -1.01 -4.22
C LEU A 105 -1.62 0.47 -4.59
N VAL A 106 -0.48 0.89 -5.15
CA VAL A 106 -0.31 2.24 -5.72
C VAL A 106 -1.33 2.47 -6.83
N ALA A 107 -1.46 1.54 -7.77
CA ALA A 107 -2.42 1.65 -8.87
C ALA A 107 -3.87 1.73 -8.35
N ALA A 108 -4.23 0.92 -7.36
CA ALA A 108 -5.55 0.96 -6.73
C ALA A 108 -5.80 2.29 -5.99
N ALA A 109 -4.81 2.81 -5.26
CA ALA A 109 -4.90 4.11 -4.60
C ALA A 109 -5.06 5.25 -5.61
N MET A 110 -4.34 5.21 -6.73
CA MET A 110 -4.48 6.18 -7.83
C MET A 110 -5.85 6.07 -8.49
N ALA A 111 -6.34 4.85 -8.77
CA ALA A 111 -7.67 4.64 -9.30
C ALA A 111 -8.74 5.21 -8.35
N LYS A 112 -8.65 4.92 -7.04
CA LYS A 112 -9.53 5.49 -6.03
C LYS A 112 -9.47 7.03 -6.03
N LEU A 113 -8.27 7.60 -6.06
CA LEU A 113 -8.06 9.04 -6.09
C LEU A 113 -8.75 9.70 -7.28
N PHE A 114 -8.56 9.15 -8.50
CA PHE A 114 -9.10 9.74 -9.72
C PHE A 114 -10.59 9.46 -9.92
N LEU A 115 -11.05 8.25 -9.59
CA LEU A 115 -12.43 7.84 -9.86
C LEU A 115 -13.40 8.25 -8.74
N PHE A 116 -12.92 8.28 -7.51
CA PHE A 116 -13.76 8.55 -6.35
C PHE A 116 -13.42 9.88 -5.68
N ASP A 117 -12.18 10.06 -5.24
CA ASP A 117 -11.80 11.23 -4.43
C ASP A 117 -11.88 12.52 -5.25
N LEU A 118 -11.56 12.49 -6.55
CA LEU A 118 -11.67 13.65 -7.43
C LEU A 118 -13.12 14.09 -7.63
N GLY A 119 -14.07 13.14 -7.64
CA GLY A 119 -15.49 13.43 -7.79
C GLY A 119 -16.20 13.81 -6.49
N THR A 120 -15.70 13.35 -5.35
CA THR A 120 -16.36 13.49 -4.04
C THR A 120 -15.70 14.51 -3.12
N LEU A 121 -14.36 14.68 -3.21
CA LEU A 121 -13.63 15.65 -2.41
C LEU A 121 -13.73 17.05 -3.04
N ASP A 122 -14.09 18.03 -2.22
CA ASP A 122 -14.18 19.44 -2.61
C ASP A 122 -13.08 20.30 -1.97
N GLY A 123 -12.74 21.40 -2.65
CA GLY A 123 -11.90 22.46 -2.12
C GLY A 123 -10.54 21.99 -1.63
N ILE A 124 -10.22 22.35 -0.37
CA ILE A 124 -8.90 22.12 0.24
C ILE A 124 -8.54 20.64 0.41
N PHE A 125 -9.54 19.77 0.64
CA PHE A 125 -9.29 18.33 0.80
C PHE A 125 -8.74 17.69 -0.47
N ARG A 126 -9.25 18.09 -1.63
CA ARG A 126 -8.74 17.65 -2.94
C ARG A 126 -7.29 18.07 -3.12
N VAL A 127 -6.97 19.33 -2.87
CA VAL A 127 -5.59 19.84 -3.01
C VAL A 127 -4.66 19.13 -2.03
N ALA A 128 -5.07 18.98 -0.77
CA ALA A 128 -4.25 18.34 0.25
C ALA A 128 -3.91 16.88 -0.09
N VAL A 129 -4.89 16.07 -0.53
CA VAL A 129 -4.63 14.67 -0.89
C VAL A 129 -3.71 14.55 -2.10
N PHE A 130 -3.86 15.40 -3.11
CA PHE A 130 -2.97 15.41 -4.28
C PHE A 130 -1.53 15.77 -3.92
N ILE A 131 -1.34 16.77 -3.07
CA ILE A 131 0.01 17.16 -2.60
C ILE A 131 0.65 16.00 -1.82
N VAL A 132 -0.05 15.43 -0.84
CA VAL A 132 0.49 14.36 0.00
C VAL A 132 0.80 13.11 -0.83
N VAL A 133 -0.14 12.69 -1.67
CA VAL A 133 0.06 11.51 -2.54
C VAL A 133 1.17 11.78 -3.55
N GLY A 134 1.20 12.94 -4.18
CA GLY A 134 2.25 13.31 -5.15
C GLY A 134 3.64 13.32 -4.51
N LEU A 135 3.80 13.90 -3.33
CA LEU A 135 5.07 13.90 -2.59
C LEU A 135 5.47 12.49 -2.14
N ALA A 136 4.51 11.67 -1.70
CA ALA A 136 4.77 10.28 -1.33
C ALA A 136 5.25 9.45 -2.53
N LEU A 137 4.60 9.57 -3.70
CA LEU A 137 5.00 8.90 -4.94
C LEU A 137 6.38 9.36 -5.40
N LEU A 138 6.67 10.66 -5.34
CA LEU A 138 7.97 11.21 -5.69
C LEU A 138 9.05 10.69 -4.73
N GLY A 139 8.79 10.67 -3.44
CA GLY A 139 9.69 10.12 -2.42
C GLY A 139 9.97 8.64 -2.60
N MET A 140 8.93 7.85 -2.92
CA MET A 140 9.08 6.43 -3.23
C MET A 140 9.92 6.21 -4.48
N GLY A 141 9.66 6.95 -5.56
CA GLY A 141 10.42 6.86 -6.81
C GLY A 141 11.89 7.22 -6.61
N ALA A 142 12.19 8.33 -5.94
CA ALA A 142 13.55 8.76 -5.63
C ALA A 142 14.26 7.79 -4.69
N GLY A 143 13.58 7.28 -3.67
CA GLY A 143 14.11 6.29 -2.74
C GLY A 143 14.47 4.98 -3.43
N TYR A 144 13.57 4.47 -4.28
CA TYR A 144 13.79 3.26 -5.04
C TYR A 144 14.95 3.39 -6.04
N ALA A 145 15.03 4.52 -6.75
CA ALA A 145 16.14 4.80 -7.66
C ALA A 145 17.49 4.83 -6.93
N ARG A 146 17.57 5.43 -5.75
CA ARG A 146 18.79 5.44 -4.92
C ARG A 146 19.19 4.04 -4.47
N LEU A 147 18.24 3.21 -4.06
CA LEU A 147 18.52 1.84 -3.65
C LEU A 147 19.06 0.98 -4.81
N LEU A 148 18.52 1.14 -6.01
CA LEU A 148 19.03 0.45 -7.20
C LEU A 148 20.45 0.89 -7.54
N SER A 149 20.73 2.20 -7.57
CA SER A 149 22.05 2.73 -7.88
C SER A 149 23.14 2.33 -6.89
N GLN A 150 22.80 2.13 -5.62
CA GLN A 150 23.72 1.61 -4.61
C GLN A 150 24.05 0.13 -4.83
N GLN A 151 23.09 -0.67 -5.29
CA GLN A 151 23.31 -2.08 -5.58
C GLN A 151 24.19 -2.29 -6.81
N ASP A 152 24.03 -1.46 -7.84
CA ASP A 152 24.86 -1.51 -9.04
C ASP A 152 26.33 -1.19 -8.72
N LYS A 153 26.59 -0.14 -7.93
CA LYS A 153 27.93 0.23 -7.47
C LYS A 153 28.62 -0.87 -6.65
N ASN A 154 27.87 -1.55 -5.78
CA ASN A 154 28.42 -2.66 -5.00
C ASN A 154 28.67 -3.90 -5.86
N GLY A 155 27.91 -4.11 -6.92
CA GLY A 155 28.11 -5.18 -7.88
C GLY A 155 29.40 -5.00 -8.69
N ASP A 156 29.67 -3.79 -9.15
CA ASP A 156 30.87 -3.46 -9.94
C ASP A 156 32.16 -3.61 -9.15
N GLN A 157 32.15 -3.25 -7.84
CA GLN A 157 33.32 -3.40 -6.95
C GLN A 157 33.72 -4.86 -6.70
N LEU A 158 32.79 -5.80 -6.82
CA LEU A 158 33.05 -7.23 -6.64
C LEU A 158 33.55 -7.91 -7.93
N THR A 159 33.45 -7.24 -9.07
CA THR A 159 33.85 -7.76 -10.39
C THR A 159 35.19 -7.21 -10.88
N GLU A 160 35.78 -6.24 -10.18
CA GLU A 160 37.09 -5.71 -10.53
C GLU A 160 38.18 -6.73 -10.14
N PRO A 161 38.96 -7.28 -11.10
CA PRO A 161 40.03 -8.22 -10.77
C PRO A 161 41.11 -7.47 -9.98
N GLN A 162 41.44 -7.98 -8.82
CA GLN A 162 42.60 -7.52 -8.07
C GLN A 162 43.86 -7.84 -8.88
N VAL A 163 44.43 -6.85 -9.57
CA VAL A 163 45.72 -6.93 -10.26
C VAL A 163 46.83 -6.68 -9.26
#